data_df50ad39f41912027f66c2925adb0b10
#
_entry.id   df50ad39f41912027f66c2925adb0b10
#
_cell.length_a   1.000
_cell.length_b   1.000
_cell.length_c   1.000
_cell.angle_alpha   90.00
_cell.angle_beta   90.00
_cell.angle_gamma   90.00
#
_symmetry.space_group_name_H-M   'P 1'
#
loop_
_entity.id
_entity.type
_entity.pdbx_description
1 polymer ?
#
loop_
_entity_poly.entity_id
_entity_poly.type
_entity_poly.pdbx_seq_one_letter_code
_entity_poly.pdbx_strand_id
1 'polypeptide(L)'
;MEAVGDDEGSLLFDNENLIEIFECCKNMGAVVHVHAENGVAIRQNEQKLKKRDVTGPEGHLISRPEEVEEEAVSRAMCLAKDVNVPLVICAPTSKSAAERISKKRSEGQVVRVQPSIASLCVDGSHIFNQCWSHAAGFVTSPPLRDDPDAPNALVDNMTNNEDGAFAVCSNHKTYTASAKGECGLDDFTAIPRGLNGVEERLSLAWEKIVCSEKGTPEMFVSATSSNAAKMANIYPQKGMHAYVII
;
A
#
# COMPACT_ATOMS: atom_id res chain seq x y z
N MET A 1 4.00 12.17 4.04
CA MET A 1 3.70 10.94 4.74
C MET A 1 2.62 11.22 5.72
N GLU A 2 1.51 10.67 5.48
CA GLU A 2 0.42 10.79 6.42
C GLU A 2 -0.20 9.44 6.52
N ALA A 3 0.02 8.79 7.64
CA ALA A 3 -0.96 7.84 8.04
C ALA A 3 -2.23 8.65 8.31
N VAL A 4 -3.18 8.66 7.40
CA VAL A 4 -4.56 8.96 7.76
C VAL A 4 -5.04 7.71 8.46
N GLY A 5 -4.76 7.62 9.75
CA GLY A 5 -5.12 6.45 10.52
C GLY A 5 -6.54 6.55 11.02
N ASP A 6 -7.06 5.39 11.34
CA ASP A 6 -8.34 5.18 12.00
C ASP A 6 -8.27 5.49 13.49
N ASP A 7 -7.07 5.76 14.02
CA ASP A 7 -6.83 5.96 15.43
C ASP A 7 -6.36 7.38 15.73
N GLU A 8 -6.69 7.91 16.90
CA GLU A 8 -6.35 9.24 17.42
C GLU A 8 -4.83 9.54 17.49
N GLY A 9 -4.02 8.87 16.72
CA GLY A 9 -2.57 8.99 16.70
C GLY A 9 -1.95 9.05 15.32
N SER A 10 -2.73 9.23 14.26
CA SER A 10 -2.18 9.34 12.91
C SER A 10 -1.48 10.66 12.74
N LEU A 11 -0.19 10.56 12.67
CA LEU A 11 0.72 11.69 12.63
C LEU A 11 0.79 12.23 11.19
N LEU A 12 0.31 13.46 11.03
CA LEU A 12 0.65 14.28 9.87
C LEU A 12 2.03 14.87 10.13
N PHE A 13 3.01 14.40 9.37
CA PHE A 13 4.33 14.99 9.45
C PHE A 13 4.49 16.06 8.38
N ASP A 14 4.93 17.25 8.76
CA ASP A 14 5.50 18.18 7.81
C ASP A 14 6.86 17.69 7.29
N ASN A 15 7.42 18.38 6.32
CA ASN A 15 8.69 17.97 5.72
C ASN A 15 9.87 18.06 6.70
N GLU A 16 9.85 18.98 7.65
CA GLU A 16 10.91 19.14 8.62
C GLU A 16 10.97 17.95 9.58
N ASN A 17 9.82 17.59 10.16
CA ASN A 17 9.69 16.40 11.01
C ASN A 17 10.05 15.11 10.27
N LEU A 18 9.69 15.01 8.97
CA LEU A 18 10.03 13.85 8.15
C LEU A 18 11.54 13.71 7.93
N ILE A 19 12.22 14.80 7.63
CA ILE A 19 13.67 14.82 7.47
C ILE A 19 14.35 14.39 8.76
N GLU A 20 13.93 14.93 9.90
CA GLU A 20 14.47 14.56 11.21
C GLU A 20 14.29 13.05 11.51
N ILE A 21 13.10 12.51 11.22
CA ILE A 21 12.83 11.08 11.39
C ILE A 21 13.70 10.24 10.45
N PHE A 22 13.86 10.65 9.20
CA PHE A 22 14.68 9.94 8.22
C PHE A 22 16.16 9.96 8.60
N GLU A 23 16.67 11.09 9.08
CA GLU A 23 18.03 11.21 9.61
C GLU A 23 18.23 10.33 10.84
N CYS A 24 17.28 10.30 11.76
CA CYS A 24 17.31 9.42 12.92
C CYS A 24 17.36 7.94 12.50
N CYS A 25 16.50 7.51 11.58
CA CYS A 25 16.51 6.15 11.03
C CYS A 25 17.84 5.82 10.36
N LYS A 26 18.39 6.72 9.56
CA LYS A 26 19.69 6.56 8.93
C LYS A 26 20.80 6.36 9.96
N ASN A 27 20.84 7.20 11.00
CA ASN A 27 21.86 7.13 12.05
C ASN A 27 21.77 5.82 12.86
N MET A 28 20.58 5.27 13.01
CA MET A 28 20.36 3.98 13.66
C MET A 28 20.59 2.77 12.73
N GLY A 29 20.82 2.98 11.43
CA GLY A 29 20.87 1.91 10.44
C GLY A 29 19.51 1.25 10.19
N ALA A 30 18.41 1.92 10.49
CA ALA A 30 17.06 1.42 10.30
C ALA A 30 16.53 1.69 8.89
N VAL A 31 15.62 0.84 8.42
CA VAL A 31 14.92 1.02 7.15
C VAL A 31 13.63 1.82 7.39
N VAL A 32 13.40 2.84 6.59
CA VAL A 32 12.20 3.68 6.69
C VAL A 32 11.04 3.01 5.95
N HIS A 33 9.94 2.74 6.65
CA HIS A 33 8.70 2.27 6.07
C HIS A 33 7.66 3.39 6.09
N VAL A 34 7.02 3.61 4.94
CA VAL A 34 6.13 4.75 4.74
C VAL A 34 4.81 4.31 4.13
N HIS A 35 3.72 4.65 4.81
CA HIS A 35 2.40 4.75 4.20
C HIS A 35 2.27 6.16 3.62
N ALA A 36 2.07 6.31 2.31
CA ALA A 36 2.18 7.58 1.62
C ALA A 36 0.84 8.02 1.01
N GLU A 37 0.12 8.86 1.73
CA GLU A 37 -1.07 9.58 1.26
C GLU A 37 -0.98 11.04 1.74
N ASN A 38 -1.48 12.02 0.96
CA ASN A 38 -1.53 13.43 1.37
C ASN A 38 -2.78 13.73 2.19
N GLY A 39 -2.71 13.59 3.51
CA GLY A 39 -3.84 13.73 4.40
C GLY A 39 -4.40 15.15 4.48
N VAL A 40 -3.62 16.21 4.16
CA VAL A 40 -4.19 17.56 4.07
C VAL A 40 -5.20 17.62 2.91
N ALA A 41 -4.81 17.11 1.76
CA ALA A 41 -5.70 17.05 0.59
C ALA A 41 -6.91 16.14 0.87
N ILE A 42 -6.69 14.97 1.48
CA ILE A 42 -7.75 14.04 1.87
C ILE A 42 -8.77 14.72 2.78
N ARG A 43 -8.33 15.32 3.89
CA ARG A 43 -9.26 16.01 4.82
C ARG A 43 -10.07 17.10 4.16
N GLN A 44 -9.46 17.87 3.25
CA GLN A 44 -10.19 18.88 2.50
C GLN A 44 -11.24 18.28 1.56
N ASN A 45 -10.91 17.17 0.90
CA ASN A 45 -11.82 16.45 0.03
C ASN A 45 -12.98 15.84 0.83
N GLU A 46 -12.68 15.21 1.97
CA GLU A 46 -13.69 14.68 2.90
C GLU A 46 -14.68 15.77 3.34
N GLN A 47 -14.17 16.94 3.72
CA GLN A 47 -15.03 18.07 4.08
C GLN A 47 -15.92 18.56 2.92
N LYS A 48 -15.38 18.57 1.69
CA LYS A 48 -16.15 18.94 0.49
C LYS A 48 -17.27 17.93 0.20
N LEU A 49 -16.98 16.63 0.37
CA LEU A 49 -17.95 15.55 0.16
C LEU A 49 -19.05 15.57 1.23
N LYS A 50 -18.69 15.76 2.50
CA LYS A 50 -19.66 15.90 3.59
C LYS A 50 -20.61 17.09 3.38
N LYS A 51 -20.13 18.22 2.85
CA LYS A 51 -20.97 19.38 2.47
C LYS A 51 -21.92 19.08 1.29
N ARG A 52 -21.71 17.99 0.57
CA ARG A 52 -22.57 17.51 -0.53
C ARG A 52 -23.42 16.32 -0.11
N ASP A 53 -23.54 16.07 1.19
CA ASP A 53 -24.30 14.97 1.78
C ASP A 53 -23.88 13.58 1.28
N VAL A 54 -22.60 13.41 0.90
CA VAL A 54 -22.01 12.10 0.59
C VAL A 54 -21.69 11.42 1.92
N THR A 55 -22.35 10.30 2.21
CA THR A 55 -22.20 9.57 3.47
C THR A 55 -21.74 8.12 3.27
N GLY A 56 -21.93 7.58 2.07
CA GLY A 56 -21.66 6.19 1.73
C GLY A 56 -20.18 5.86 1.54
N PRO A 57 -19.83 4.57 1.48
CA PRO A 57 -18.44 4.09 1.34
C PRO A 57 -17.68 4.65 0.14
N GLU A 58 -18.39 5.00 -0.95
CA GLU A 58 -17.81 5.63 -2.14
C GLU A 58 -17.09 6.94 -1.83
N GLY A 59 -17.52 7.67 -0.81
CA GLY A 59 -16.86 8.88 -0.34
C GLY A 59 -15.42 8.66 0.07
N HIS A 60 -15.09 7.46 0.53
CA HIS A 60 -13.72 7.10 0.89
C HIS A 60 -12.78 7.10 -0.32
N LEU A 61 -13.18 6.48 -1.43
CA LEU A 61 -12.39 6.47 -2.66
C LEU A 61 -12.32 7.87 -3.30
N ILE A 62 -13.48 8.55 -3.41
CA ILE A 62 -13.58 9.88 -4.04
C ILE A 62 -12.74 10.93 -3.28
N SER A 63 -12.62 10.82 -1.96
CA SER A 63 -11.78 11.73 -1.15
C SER A 63 -10.28 11.50 -1.33
N ARG A 64 -9.88 10.34 -1.89
CA ARG A 64 -8.49 9.90 -2.06
C ARG A 64 -8.17 9.60 -3.53
N PRO A 65 -8.22 10.59 -4.41
CA PRO A 65 -7.86 10.39 -5.81
C PRO A 65 -6.39 9.95 -5.93
N GLU A 66 -6.05 9.36 -7.05
CA GLU A 66 -4.74 8.74 -7.30
C GLU A 66 -3.57 9.73 -7.12
N GLU A 67 -3.78 10.98 -7.51
CA GLU A 67 -2.80 12.06 -7.40
C GLU A 67 -2.38 12.36 -5.95
N VAL A 68 -3.28 12.10 -5.00
CA VAL A 68 -3.01 12.27 -3.56
C VAL A 68 -1.98 11.25 -3.06
N GLU A 69 -2.02 10.03 -3.56
CA GLU A 69 -1.03 9.00 -3.30
C GLU A 69 0.27 9.27 -4.06
N GLU A 70 0.18 9.58 -5.36
CA GLU A 70 1.34 9.86 -6.22
C GLU A 70 2.19 11.02 -5.67
N GLU A 71 1.57 12.11 -5.22
CA GLU A 71 2.26 13.26 -4.63
C GLU A 71 3.02 12.85 -3.37
N ALA A 72 2.35 12.14 -2.46
CA ALA A 72 2.95 11.73 -1.19
C ALA A 72 4.10 10.73 -1.39
N VAL A 73 3.96 9.78 -2.31
CA VAL A 73 5.02 8.85 -2.72
C VAL A 73 6.22 9.61 -3.30
N SER A 74 5.96 10.56 -4.21
CA SER A 74 7.02 11.37 -4.84
C SER A 74 7.77 12.21 -3.81
N ARG A 75 7.06 12.82 -2.86
CA ARG A 75 7.63 13.60 -1.77
C ARG A 75 8.48 12.74 -0.84
N ALA A 76 7.97 11.58 -0.41
CA ALA A 76 8.71 10.65 0.43
C ALA A 76 10.02 10.19 -0.24
N MET A 77 9.98 9.86 -1.53
CA MET A 77 11.18 9.50 -2.28
C MET A 77 12.18 10.66 -2.41
N CYS A 78 11.69 11.89 -2.62
CA CYS A 78 12.54 13.08 -2.67
C CYS A 78 13.31 13.26 -1.36
N LEU A 79 12.59 13.25 -0.22
CA LEU A 79 13.20 13.42 1.11
C LEU A 79 14.15 12.28 1.47
N ALA A 80 13.77 11.02 1.15
CA ALA A 80 14.63 9.86 1.38
C ALA A 80 15.93 9.92 0.57
N LYS A 81 15.87 10.46 -0.66
CA LYS A 81 17.05 10.67 -1.50
C LYS A 81 17.97 11.74 -0.92
N ASP A 82 17.40 12.85 -0.47
CA ASP A 82 18.16 13.97 0.12
C ASP A 82 18.90 13.52 1.38
N VAL A 83 18.20 12.82 2.28
CA VAL A 83 18.79 12.24 3.49
C VAL A 83 19.73 11.06 3.18
N ASN A 84 19.60 10.43 2.02
CA ASN A 84 20.29 9.19 1.64
C ASN A 84 19.99 8.03 2.60
N VAL A 85 18.70 7.68 2.71
CA VAL A 85 18.20 6.57 3.52
C VAL A 85 17.37 5.60 2.66
N PRO A 86 17.48 4.26 2.86
CA PRO A 86 16.63 3.30 2.18
C PRO A 86 15.16 3.48 2.55
N LEU A 87 14.28 3.45 1.55
CA LEU A 87 12.84 3.68 1.71
C LEU A 87 12.04 2.46 1.29
N VAL A 88 11.01 2.13 2.05
CA VAL A 88 9.98 1.16 1.68
C VAL A 88 8.64 1.89 1.61
N ILE A 89 7.99 1.85 0.44
CA ILE A 89 6.62 2.33 0.26
C ILE A 89 5.65 1.20 0.58
N CYS A 90 4.79 1.42 1.56
CA CYS A 90 3.84 0.42 2.04
C CYS A 90 2.51 0.53 1.30
N ALA A 91 2.03 -0.60 0.82
CA ALA A 91 0.72 -0.83 0.23
C ALA A 91 0.27 0.20 -0.83
N PRO A 92 1.12 0.60 -1.80
CA PRO A 92 0.65 1.47 -2.87
C PRO A 92 -0.41 0.74 -3.70
N THR A 93 -1.39 1.50 -4.18
CA THR A 93 -2.54 0.98 -4.94
C THR A 93 -2.66 1.61 -6.32
N SER A 94 -2.00 2.75 -6.56
CA SER A 94 -2.14 3.49 -7.79
C SER A 94 -1.07 3.14 -8.83
N LYS A 95 -1.48 3.16 -10.09
CA LYS A 95 -0.59 2.96 -11.24
C LYS A 95 0.45 4.08 -11.34
N SER A 96 0.03 5.32 -11.16
CA SER A 96 0.93 6.47 -11.20
C SER A 96 2.01 6.43 -10.12
N ALA A 97 1.66 6.02 -8.88
CA ALA A 97 2.65 5.82 -7.82
C ALA A 97 3.65 4.72 -8.18
N ALA A 98 3.19 3.59 -8.73
CA ALA A 98 4.06 2.51 -9.17
C ALA A 98 5.03 2.95 -10.29
N GLU A 99 4.54 3.70 -11.27
CA GLU A 99 5.37 4.26 -12.35
C GLU A 99 6.42 5.24 -11.81
N ARG A 100 6.04 6.10 -10.86
CA ARG A 100 6.99 7.02 -10.20
C ARG A 100 8.09 6.29 -9.45
N ILE A 101 7.72 5.23 -8.72
CA ILE A 101 8.67 4.40 -7.99
C ILE A 101 9.64 3.73 -8.97
N SER A 102 9.14 3.08 -10.03
CA SER A 102 9.97 2.44 -11.05
C SER A 102 10.95 3.41 -11.69
N LYS A 103 10.48 4.61 -12.03
CA LYS A 103 11.35 5.65 -12.58
C LYS A 103 12.47 6.03 -11.60
N LYS A 104 12.17 6.22 -10.32
CA LYS A 104 13.20 6.58 -9.32
C LYS A 104 14.21 5.47 -9.11
N ARG A 105 13.76 4.22 -9.16
CA ARG A 105 14.64 3.06 -9.08
C ARG A 105 15.58 2.95 -10.28
N SER A 106 15.07 3.17 -11.50
CA SER A 106 15.91 3.20 -12.70
C SER A 106 16.95 4.34 -12.68
N GLU A 107 16.69 5.41 -11.89
CA GLU A 107 17.65 6.48 -11.60
C GLU A 107 18.66 6.10 -10.48
N GLY A 108 18.62 4.87 -9.97
CA GLY A 108 19.55 4.34 -8.95
C GLY A 108 19.14 4.62 -7.50
N GLN A 109 17.92 5.11 -7.23
CA GLN A 109 17.44 5.30 -5.86
C GLN A 109 17.04 3.98 -5.21
N VAL A 110 17.45 3.75 -3.96
CA VAL A 110 17.08 2.56 -3.18
C VAL A 110 15.67 2.73 -2.62
N VAL A 111 14.68 2.34 -3.41
CA VAL A 111 13.26 2.31 -3.01
C VAL A 111 12.74 0.89 -3.17
N ARG A 112 12.11 0.38 -2.13
CA ARG A 112 11.43 -0.92 -2.12
C ARG A 112 9.93 -0.73 -1.96
N VAL A 113 9.15 -1.74 -2.33
CA VAL A 113 7.68 -1.64 -2.35
C VAL A 113 7.07 -2.86 -1.68
N GLN A 114 6.04 -2.63 -0.88
CA GLN A 114 5.22 -3.68 -0.27
C GLN A 114 3.77 -3.57 -0.75
N PRO A 115 3.43 -3.98 -1.98
CA PRO A 115 2.04 -3.99 -2.42
C PRO A 115 1.21 -4.94 -1.57
N SER A 116 -0.04 -4.57 -1.30
CA SER A 116 -0.99 -5.48 -0.65
C SER A 116 -1.48 -6.53 -1.64
N ILE A 117 -1.76 -7.73 -1.15
CA ILE A 117 -2.34 -8.76 -2.03
C ILE A 117 -3.68 -8.31 -2.63
N ALA A 118 -4.47 -7.54 -1.89
CA ALA A 118 -5.73 -7.00 -2.38
C ALA A 118 -5.52 -6.08 -3.59
N SER A 119 -4.54 -5.17 -3.55
CA SER A 119 -4.26 -4.26 -4.67
C SER A 119 -3.74 -4.96 -5.93
N LEU A 120 -3.20 -6.17 -5.81
CA LEU A 120 -2.76 -6.99 -6.94
C LEU A 120 -3.89 -7.82 -7.58
N CYS A 121 -5.02 -7.98 -6.87
CA CYS A 121 -6.06 -8.93 -7.25
C CYS A 121 -7.41 -8.28 -7.57
N VAL A 122 -7.75 -7.19 -6.90
CA VAL A 122 -9.10 -6.60 -6.92
C VAL A 122 -9.01 -5.11 -7.19
N ASP A 123 -9.88 -4.61 -8.06
CA ASP A 123 -10.05 -3.18 -8.28
C ASP A 123 -11.01 -2.55 -7.25
N GLY A 124 -11.11 -1.24 -7.25
CA GLY A 124 -11.92 -0.46 -6.33
C GLY A 124 -13.40 -0.34 -6.70
N SER A 125 -13.87 -0.96 -7.79
CA SER A 125 -15.27 -0.83 -8.26
C SER A 125 -16.29 -1.35 -7.25
N HIS A 126 -15.88 -2.29 -6.41
CA HIS A 126 -16.72 -2.85 -5.34
C HIS A 126 -17.22 -1.82 -4.32
N ILE A 127 -16.51 -0.69 -4.14
CA ILE A 127 -16.91 0.36 -3.20
C ILE A 127 -18.19 1.09 -3.63
N PHE A 128 -18.57 0.99 -4.92
CA PHE A 128 -19.79 1.55 -5.47
C PHE A 128 -20.98 0.57 -5.46
N ASN A 129 -20.83 -0.58 -4.79
CA ASN A 129 -21.89 -1.57 -4.69
C ASN A 129 -23.11 -1.01 -3.94
N GLN A 130 -24.33 -1.31 -4.42
CA GLN A 130 -25.57 -0.87 -3.76
C GLN A 130 -25.78 -1.48 -2.35
N CYS A 131 -25.21 -2.64 -2.10
CA CYS A 131 -25.20 -3.22 -0.76
C CYS A 131 -24.12 -2.53 0.08
N TRP A 132 -24.56 -1.72 1.06
CA TRP A 132 -23.64 -0.95 1.91
C TRP A 132 -22.59 -1.85 2.59
N SER A 133 -23.01 -3.01 3.14
CA SER A 133 -22.09 -3.94 3.80
C SER A 133 -21.01 -4.48 2.85
N HIS A 134 -21.39 -4.73 1.60
CA HIS A 134 -20.42 -5.13 0.57
C HIS A 134 -19.44 -3.98 0.28
N ALA A 135 -19.95 -2.79 -0.02
CA ALA A 135 -19.14 -1.62 -0.33
C ALA A 135 -18.21 -1.25 0.82
N ALA A 136 -18.72 -1.20 2.06
CA ALA A 136 -17.93 -0.96 3.26
C ALA A 136 -16.85 -2.03 3.49
N GLY A 137 -17.11 -3.28 3.05
CA GLY A 137 -16.13 -4.36 3.07
C GLY A 137 -14.84 -4.02 2.34
N PHE A 138 -14.91 -3.20 1.29
CA PHE A 138 -13.76 -2.80 0.45
C PHE A 138 -13.13 -1.46 0.85
N VAL A 139 -13.56 -0.85 1.94
CA VAL A 139 -12.91 0.36 2.48
C VAL A 139 -11.56 0.00 3.10
N THR A 140 -10.48 0.49 2.50
CA THR A 140 -9.08 0.30 2.95
C THR A 140 -8.24 1.55 2.64
N SER A 141 -7.10 1.74 3.31
CA SER A 141 -6.16 2.84 3.02
C SER A 141 -4.78 2.29 2.64
N PRO A 142 -4.23 2.75 1.51
CA PRO A 142 -4.89 3.53 0.46
C PRO A 142 -6.09 2.77 -0.13
N PRO A 143 -7.08 3.44 -0.75
CA PRO A 143 -8.19 2.74 -1.38
C PRO A 143 -7.73 1.98 -2.62
N LEU A 144 -8.35 0.84 -2.90
CA LEU A 144 -8.21 0.18 -4.20
C LEU A 144 -8.73 1.12 -5.30
N ARG A 145 -8.06 1.15 -6.44
CA ARG A 145 -8.40 2.05 -7.53
C ARG A 145 -9.53 1.46 -8.38
N ASP A 146 -10.44 2.30 -8.83
CA ASP A 146 -11.58 1.92 -9.67
C ASP A 146 -11.20 1.70 -11.14
N ASP A 147 -9.94 1.97 -11.51
CA ASP A 147 -9.37 1.52 -12.78
C ASP A 147 -9.22 -0.02 -12.76
N PRO A 148 -9.96 -0.75 -13.63
CA PRO A 148 -9.91 -2.21 -13.68
C PRO A 148 -8.53 -2.75 -14.07
N ASP A 149 -7.69 -1.94 -14.71
CA ASP A 149 -6.34 -2.31 -15.11
C ASP A 149 -5.29 -2.08 -14.00
N ALA A 150 -5.64 -1.36 -12.93
CA ALA A 150 -4.70 -1.03 -11.86
C ALA A 150 -4.06 -2.29 -11.22
N PRO A 151 -4.77 -3.37 -10.89
CA PRO A 151 -4.16 -4.58 -10.34
C PRO A 151 -3.13 -5.21 -11.29
N ASN A 152 -3.46 -5.28 -12.58
CA ASN A 152 -2.55 -5.84 -13.58
C ASN A 152 -1.31 -4.97 -13.78
N ALA A 153 -1.46 -3.65 -13.80
CA ALA A 153 -0.34 -2.72 -13.91
C ALA A 153 0.61 -2.82 -12.71
N LEU A 154 0.07 -3.02 -11.50
CA LEU A 154 0.89 -3.25 -10.31
C LEU A 154 1.66 -4.57 -10.39
N VAL A 155 1.03 -5.66 -10.84
CA VAL A 155 1.69 -6.95 -11.06
C VAL A 155 2.79 -6.81 -12.11
N ASP A 156 2.51 -6.20 -13.27
CA ASP A 156 3.49 -6.00 -14.34
C ASP A 156 4.68 -5.17 -13.88
N ASN A 157 4.41 -4.11 -13.10
CA ASN A 157 5.45 -3.30 -12.50
C ASN A 157 6.34 -4.10 -11.54
N MET A 158 5.73 -5.01 -10.77
CA MET A 158 6.44 -5.88 -9.85
C MET A 158 7.30 -6.92 -10.59
N THR A 159 6.77 -7.55 -11.63
CA THR A 159 7.43 -8.66 -12.34
C THR A 159 8.46 -8.20 -13.36
N ASN A 160 8.30 -7.01 -13.93
CA ASN A 160 9.27 -6.42 -14.86
C ASN A 160 10.55 -5.88 -14.18
N ASN A 161 10.60 -5.90 -12.83
CA ASN A 161 11.75 -5.42 -12.07
C ASN A 161 12.43 -6.59 -11.35
N GLU A 162 13.47 -7.15 -11.92
CA GLU A 162 14.18 -8.35 -11.43
C GLU A 162 15.04 -8.11 -10.17
N ASP A 163 15.20 -6.89 -9.73
CA ASP A 163 16.16 -6.50 -8.67
C ASP A 163 15.69 -6.74 -7.23
N GLY A 164 14.58 -7.48 -7.06
CA GLY A 164 14.13 -7.93 -5.74
C GLY A 164 13.57 -6.84 -4.83
N ALA A 165 13.05 -5.75 -5.39
CA ALA A 165 12.55 -4.63 -4.61
C ALA A 165 11.11 -4.77 -4.12
N PHE A 166 10.41 -5.86 -4.44
CA PHE A 166 9.02 -6.07 -4.08
C PHE A 166 8.87 -7.17 -3.04
N ALA A 167 8.01 -6.93 -2.02
CA ALA A 167 7.56 -7.96 -1.09
C ALA A 167 6.04 -7.85 -0.94
N VAL A 168 5.31 -8.89 -1.35
CA VAL A 168 3.85 -8.92 -1.23
C VAL A 168 3.44 -9.04 0.24
N CYS A 169 2.69 -8.07 0.74
CA CYS A 169 2.13 -8.10 2.08
C CYS A 169 0.63 -8.44 2.07
N SER A 170 0.10 -8.87 3.22
CA SER A 170 -1.33 -9.10 3.38
C SER A 170 -2.11 -7.80 3.59
N ASN A 171 -1.50 -6.83 4.24
CA ASN A 171 -2.17 -5.63 4.77
C ASN A 171 -3.48 -5.99 5.53
N HIS A 172 -3.42 -7.11 6.28
CA HIS A 172 -4.58 -7.73 6.90
C HIS A 172 -5.07 -6.92 8.09
N LYS A 173 -6.29 -6.41 7.97
CA LYS A 173 -7.02 -5.74 9.05
C LYS A 173 -8.51 -5.98 8.86
N THR A 174 -9.07 -6.91 9.58
CA THR A 174 -10.45 -7.34 9.39
C THR A 174 -11.42 -6.72 10.39
N TYR A 175 -12.61 -6.41 9.89
CA TYR A 175 -13.75 -5.97 10.67
C TYR A 175 -14.99 -6.71 10.21
N THR A 176 -15.90 -7.00 11.13
CA THR A 176 -17.23 -7.49 10.77
C THR A 176 -18.04 -6.38 10.09
N ALA A 177 -19.01 -6.74 9.26
CA ALA A 177 -19.93 -5.77 8.67
C ALA A 177 -20.66 -4.93 9.72
N SER A 178 -21.02 -5.56 10.87
CA SER A 178 -21.61 -4.87 12.01
C SER A 178 -20.70 -3.79 12.58
N ALA A 179 -19.42 -4.12 12.83
CA ALA A 179 -18.45 -3.16 13.36
C ALA A 179 -18.22 -1.98 12.41
N LYS A 180 -18.20 -2.23 11.09
CA LYS A 180 -18.12 -1.14 10.10
C LYS A 180 -19.39 -0.29 10.11
N GLY A 181 -20.57 -0.90 10.28
CA GLY A 181 -21.85 -0.21 10.31
C GLY A 181 -22.08 0.61 11.57
N GLU A 182 -21.65 0.14 12.73
CA GLU A 182 -21.81 0.86 14.01
C GLU A 182 -21.18 2.26 13.99
N CYS A 183 -20.07 2.42 13.26
CA CYS A 183 -19.34 3.69 13.18
C CYS A 183 -19.64 4.45 11.88
N GLY A 184 -19.84 3.75 10.76
CA GLY A 184 -19.71 4.34 9.44
C GLY A 184 -20.98 4.39 8.58
N LEU A 185 -22.15 4.04 9.11
CA LEU A 185 -23.37 3.95 8.30
C LEU A 185 -23.76 5.30 7.67
N ASP A 186 -23.59 6.38 8.43
CA ASP A 186 -23.95 7.75 8.03
C ASP A 186 -22.72 8.65 7.82
N ASP A 187 -21.51 8.12 7.96
CA ASP A 187 -20.26 8.85 7.79
C ASP A 187 -19.15 7.96 7.24
N PHE A 188 -18.87 8.08 5.94
CA PHE A 188 -17.82 7.29 5.29
C PHE A 188 -16.43 7.48 5.92
N THR A 189 -16.17 8.60 6.58
CA THR A 189 -14.86 8.85 7.22
C THR A 189 -14.68 8.06 8.50
N ALA A 190 -15.76 7.59 9.09
CA ALA A 190 -15.78 6.77 10.31
C ALA A 190 -15.84 5.25 10.01
N ILE A 191 -15.96 4.83 8.74
CA ILE A 191 -15.91 3.41 8.39
C ILE A 191 -14.53 2.84 8.72
N PRO A 192 -14.40 1.81 9.58
CA PRO A 192 -13.12 1.16 9.85
C PRO A 192 -12.48 0.62 8.57
N ARG A 193 -11.22 1.00 8.34
CA ARG A 193 -10.47 0.71 7.11
C ARG A 193 -9.72 -0.60 7.25
N GLY A 194 -9.92 -1.51 6.31
CA GLY A 194 -9.18 -2.75 6.26
C GLY A 194 -9.89 -3.86 5.50
N LEU A 195 -9.06 -4.74 4.96
CA LEU A 195 -9.41 -5.95 4.23
C LEU A 195 -8.71 -7.16 4.84
N ASN A 196 -9.30 -8.34 4.68
CA ASN A 196 -8.58 -9.59 4.92
C ASN A 196 -7.55 -9.84 3.81
N GLY A 197 -6.58 -10.72 4.07
CA GLY A 197 -5.56 -11.05 3.08
C GLY A 197 -4.49 -12.00 3.60
N VAL A 198 -4.47 -12.32 4.91
CA VAL A 198 -3.40 -13.16 5.47
C VAL A 198 -3.52 -14.61 5.00
N GLU A 199 -4.74 -15.14 4.91
CA GLU A 199 -5.00 -16.52 4.48
C GLU A 199 -4.75 -16.68 2.98
N GLU A 200 -5.27 -15.76 2.18
CA GLU A 200 -5.27 -15.84 0.73
C GLU A 200 -3.96 -15.38 0.09
N ARG A 201 -3.10 -14.67 0.83
CA ARG A 201 -1.91 -13.98 0.30
C ARG A 201 -1.03 -14.86 -0.59
N LEU A 202 -0.73 -16.08 -0.15
CA LEU A 202 0.21 -16.94 -0.88
C LEU A 202 -0.42 -17.54 -2.13
N SER A 203 -1.67 -18.02 -2.03
CA SER A 203 -2.38 -18.61 -3.18
C SER A 203 -2.68 -17.57 -4.25
N LEU A 204 -3.13 -16.38 -3.86
CA LEU A 204 -3.37 -15.28 -4.80
C LEU A 204 -2.08 -14.73 -5.42
N ALA A 205 -1.00 -14.63 -4.64
CA ALA A 205 0.30 -14.22 -5.18
C ALA A 205 0.83 -15.25 -6.20
N TRP A 206 0.65 -16.55 -5.93
CA TRP A 206 0.98 -17.61 -6.89
C TRP A 206 0.18 -17.48 -8.19
N GLU A 207 -1.13 -17.27 -8.07
CA GLU A 207 -2.02 -17.06 -9.21
C GLU A 207 -1.60 -15.87 -10.06
N LYS A 208 -1.32 -14.73 -9.41
CA LYS A 208 -0.99 -13.47 -10.10
C LYS A 208 0.42 -13.41 -10.66
N ILE A 209 1.35 -14.19 -10.14
CA ILE A 209 2.75 -14.18 -10.61
C ILE A 209 3.01 -15.37 -11.53
N VAL A 210 2.67 -16.58 -11.10
CA VAL A 210 3.08 -17.81 -11.78
C VAL A 210 2.02 -18.32 -12.75
N CYS A 211 0.78 -18.50 -12.28
CA CYS A 211 -0.30 -19.03 -13.15
C CYS A 211 -0.67 -18.04 -14.26
N SER A 212 -0.51 -16.75 -14.04
CA SER A 212 -0.73 -15.72 -15.06
C SER A 212 0.42 -15.59 -16.07
N GLU A 213 1.49 -16.39 -15.92
CA GLU A 213 2.70 -16.35 -16.76
C GLU A 213 3.45 -14.99 -16.74
N LYS A 214 3.16 -14.12 -15.77
CA LYS A 214 3.83 -12.82 -15.60
C LYS A 214 5.18 -12.91 -14.90
N GLY A 215 5.43 -14.01 -14.20
CA GLY A 215 6.67 -14.24 -13.45
C GLY A 215 6.95 -15.72 -13.24
N THR A 216 8.04 -16.01 -12.54
CA THR A 216 8.52 -17.38 -12.28
C THR A 216 8.26 -17.80 -10.82
N PRO A 217 8.32 -19.12 -10.52
CA PRO A 217 8.29 -19.59 -9.13
C PRO A 217 9.36 -18.96 -8.24
N GLU A 218 10.55 -18.65 -8.78
CA GLU A 218 11.62 -17.97 -8.05
C GLU A 218 11.22 -16.53 -7.69
N MET A 219 10.55 -15.82 -8.59
CA MET A 219 10.02 -14.49 -8.32
C MET A 219 8.94 -14.53 -7.23
N PHE A 220 8.06 -15.53 -7.26
CA PHE A 220 7.09 -15.74 -6.18
C PHE A 220 7.77 -15.94 -4.82
N VAL A 221 8.77 -16.84 -4.74
CA VAL A 221 9.53 -17.06 -3.51
C VAL A 221 10.25 -15.80 -3.06
N SER A 222 10.83 -15.06 -3.99
CA SER A 222 11.49 -13.79 -3.69
C SER A 222 10.51 -12.77 -3.14
N ALA A 223 9.37 -12.56 -3.79
CA ALA A 223 8.35 -11.59 -3.40
C ALA A 223 7.64 -11.93 -2.08
N THR A 224 7.51 -13.21 -1.73
CA THR A 224 6.78 -13.65 -0.54
C THR A 224 7.66 -13.98 0.67
N SER A 225 8.97 -14.10 0.48
CA SER A 225 9.90 -14.54 1.53
C SER A 225 11.21 -13.75 1.53
N SER A 226 12.09 -13.95 0.56
CA SER A 226 13.47 -13.43 0.60
C SER A 226 13.54 -11.91 0.63
N ASN A 227 12.71 -11.23 -0.18
CA ASN A 227 12.68 -9.78 -0.23
C ASN A 227 12.11 -9.17 1.05
N ALA A 228 11.08 -9.78 1.64
CA ALA A 228 10.55 -9.36 2.92
C ALA A 228 11.63 -9.43 4.02
N ALA A 229 12.42 -10.53 4.05
CA ALA A 229 13.52 -10.68 4.99
C ALA A 229 14.63 -9.63 4.77
N LYS A 230 14.94 -9.31 3.51
CA LYS A 230 15.91 -8.26 3.17
C LYS A 230 15.39 -6.87 3.55
N MET A 231 14.10 -6.59 3.36
CA MET A 231 13.48 -5.33 3.78
C MET A 231 13.50 -5.15 5.29
N ALA A 232 13.29 -6.23 6.04
CA ALA A 232 13.34 -6.23 7.50
C ALA A 232 14.77 -6.36 8.09
N ASN A 233 15.78 -6.42 7.23
CA ASN A 233 17.20 -6.61 7.60
C ASN A 233 17.47 -7.88 8.45
N ILE A 234 16.73 -8.96 8.20
CA ILE A 234 16.86 -10.26 8.88
C ILE A 234 17.29 -11.40 7.94
N TYR A 235 17.66 -11.06 6.72
CA TYR A 235 18.27 -12.01 5.78
C TYR A 235 19.76 -12.21 6.18
N PRO A 236 20.34 -13.43 6.18
CA PRO A 236 19.77 -14.71 5.73
C PRO A 236 19.08 -15.53 6.83
N GLN A 237 18.97 -15.04 8.07
CA GLN A 237 18.32 -15.77 9.18
C GLN A 237 16.86 -16.14 8.84
N LYS A 238 16.20 -15.31 8.05
CA LYS A 238 14.88 -15.56 7.44
C LYS A 238 14.97 -15.34 5.92
N GLY A 239 14.03 -15.91 5.19
CA GLY A 239 13.94 -15.74 3.73
C GLY A 239 14.92 -16.56 2.92
N MET A 240 15.72 -17.42 3.53
CA MET A 240 16.53 -18.41 2.86
C MET A 240 15.80 -19.76 2.89
N HIS A 241 15.65 -20.39 1.73
CA HIS A 241 15.14 -21.75 1.61
C HIS A 241 16.33 -22.70 1.49
N ALA A 242 16.64 -23.41 2.56
CA ALA A 242 17.57 -24.53 2.50
C ALA A 242 16.81 -25.77 2.01
N TYR A 243 17.20 -26.33 0.88
CA TYR A 243 16.77 -27.67 0.50
C TYR A 243 17.48 -28.65 1.43
N VAL A 244 16.74 -29.26 2.34
CA VAL A 244 17.20 -30.48 2.99
C VAL A 244 16.89 -31.60 2.03
N ILE A 245 17.90 -32.10 1.32
CA ILE A 245 17.82 -33.38 0.59
C ILE A 245 17.85 -34.44 1.69
N ILE A 246 16.68 -35.03 1.94
CA ILE A 246 16.57 -36.24 2.79
C ILE A 246 16.80 -37.45 1.89
#